data_f7b917434f27b2456bc9daca267a1c42
#
_entry.id   f7b917434f27b2456bc9daca267a1c42
#
_cell.length_a   1.000
_cell.length_b   1.000
_cell.length_c   1.000
_cell.angle_alpha   90.00
_cell.angle_beta   90.00
_cell.angle_gamma   90.00
#
_symmetry.space_group_name_H-M   'P 1'
#
loop_
_entity.id
_entity.type
_entity.pdbx_description
1 polymer ?
#
loop_
_entity_poly.entity_id
_entity_poly.type
_entity_poly.pdbx_seq_one_letter_code
_entity_poly.pdbx_strand_id
1 'polypeptide(L)'
;VTLLLELRDYDTEPDNTPWWLLLLRTIIISCLIVGFSEPFLNFDSIDDKNADLLVIMDGSWADAPNWKSQKKEALRVVQQAKNSGQKVAFLQLTDPIESLVFSAASDAQRQIQAAEPNAWLPNINSAEILTNLDNFDTYWIASAVQWPRQSEFIEVLLDKGNVRVSQTSTALFGLLPISFTEQGIKVTGTRLKSKSTQQVPINIMGLDPSGVERLLQASVLNFEVGMLQASEAIKLPKEIRNRITRIMVVGQQSAVGVRVLGDNNSRSEVAIISGDFGAREGLKLLSREHYLTKALELSNDLIDGTIEDILLANPDAIILTDIVKISARAAISEWIERGGT
;
A
#
# COMPACT_ATOMS: atom_id res chain seq x y z
N VAL A 1 35.23 -20.28 -85.28
CA VAL A 1 34.62 -21.53 -84.76
C VAL A 1 35.54 -22.16 -83.68
N THR A 2 36.14 -21.38 -82.77
CA THR A 2 37.08 -21.96 -81.77
C THR A 2 37.06 -21.21 -80.46
N LEU A 3 35.89 -20.72 -80.04
CA LEU A 3 35.75 -19.94 -78.79
C LEU A 3 34.59 -20.40 -77.88
N LEU A 4 34.14 -21.64 -78.01
CA LEU A 4 32.99 -22.16 -77.23
C LEU A 4 33.28 -23.48 -76.53
N LEU A 5 34.56 -23.82 -76.26
CA LEU A 5 34.90 -25.09 -75.61
C LEU A 5 35.65 -24.99 -74.29
N GLU A 6 35.64 -23.86 -73.63
CA GLU A 6 36.23 -23.69 -72.27
C GLU A 6 35.32 -23.03 -71.29
N LEU A 7 34.05 -23.39 -71.24
CA LEU A 7 33.20 -23.22 -70.06
C LEU A 7 33.07 -24.57 -69.36
N ARG A 8 34.14 -25.01 -68.73
CA ARG A 8 34.07 -26.07 -67.72
C ARG A 8 33.45 -25.47 -66.48
N ASP A 9 32.20 -25.84 -66.26
CA ASP A 9 31.44 -25.59 -65.05
C ASP A 9 32.14 -26.28 -63.85
N TYR A 10 32.83 -25.51 -63.03
CA TYR A 10 33.49 -25.97 -61.80
C TYR A 10 32.61 -25.69 -60.60
N ASP A 11 31.30 -25.90 -60.70
CA ASP A 11 30.38 -25.83 -59.52
C ASP A 11 29.71 -27.19 -59.30
N THR A 12 30.54 -28.16 -58.92
CA THR A 12 30.02 -29.27 -58.10
C THR A 12 30.56 -29.09 -56.69
N GLU A 13 29.94 -28.17 -55.94
CA GLU A 13 30.03 -28.25 -54.48
C GLU A 13 29.45 -29.61 -54.07
N PRO A 14 30.16 -30.41 -53.28
CA PRO A 14 29.59 -31.64 -52.75
C PRO A 14 28.46 -31.29 -51.79
N ASP A 15 27.26 -31.69 -52.14
CA ASP A 15 26.00 -31.50 -51.40
C ASP A 15 25.95 -32.32 -50.09
N ASN A 16 27.10 -32.55 -49.50
CA ASN A 16 27.26 -33.24 -48.22
C ASN A 16 27.67 -32.25 -47.14
N THR A 17 26.67 -31.59 -46.57
CA THR A 17 26.89 -30.85 -45.32
C THR A 17 27.56 -31.78 -44.30
N PRO A 18 28.75 -31.43 -43.78
CA PRO A 18 29.47 -32.30 -42.87
C PRO A 18 28.59 -32.54 -41.64
N TRP A 19 28.44 -33.80 -41.25
CA TRP A 19 27.54 -34.24 -40.15
C TRP A 19 27.76 -33.48 -38.84
N TRP A 20 28.97 -33.03 -38.54
CA TRP A 20 29.28 -32.22 -37.35
C TRP A 20 28.60 -30.85 -37.39
N LEU A 21 28.31 -30.29 -38.56
CA LEU A 21 27.63 -29.01 -38.73
C LEU A 21 26.12 -29.13 -38.44
N LEU A 22 25.50 -30.28 -38.76
CA LEU A 22 24.15 -30.63 -38.33
C LEU A 22 24.10 -30.81 -36.83
N LEU A 23 25.08 -31.48 -36.24
CA LEU A 23 25.19 -31.66 -34.78
C LEU A 23 25.33 -30.30 -34.07
N LEU A 24 26.19 -29.40 -34.59
CA LEU A 24 26.36 -28.06 -34.05
C LEU A 24 25.05 -27.24 -34.08
N ARG A 25 24.33 -27.28 -35.22
CA ARG A 25 23.01 -26.62 -35.33
C ARG A 25 22.00 -27.19 -34.32
N THR A 26 21.96 -28.49 -34.16
CA THR A 26 21.06 -29.14 -33.19
C THR A 26 21.40 -28.73 -31.76
N ILE A 27 22.68 -28.65 -31.40
CA ILE A 27 23.12 -28.17 -30.08
C ILE A 27 22.71 -26.72 -29.85
N ILE A 28 22.93 -25.83 -30.83
CA ILE A 28 22.55 -24.42 -30.74
C ILE A 28 21.04 -24.27 -30.51
N ILE A 29 20.22 -24.99 -31.29
CA ILE A 29 18.76 -24.97 -31.14
C ILE A 29 18.35 -25.54 -29.78
N SER A 30 18.96 -26.64 -29.34
CA SER A 30 18.68 -27.21 -28.02
C SER A 30 19.06 -26.26 -26.88
N CYS A 31 20.21 -25.59 -26.96
CA CYS A 31 20.61 -24.56 -25.97
C CYS A 31 19.66 -23.36 -25.97
N LEU A 32 19.18 -22.92 -27.16
CA LEU A 32 18.15 -21.89 -27.25
C LEU A 32 16.84 -22.32 -26.60
N ILE A 33 16.35 -23.52 -26.89
CA ILE A 33 15.14 -24.07 -26.29
C ILE A 33 15.29 -24.16 -24.76
N VAL A 34 16.40 -24.69 -24.25
CA VAL A 34 16.69 -24.79 -22.83
C VAL A 34 16.82 -23.40 -22.19
N GLY A 35 17.47 -22.44 -22.88
CA GLY A 35 17.63 -21.07 -22.38
C GLY A 35 16.30 -20.32 -22.26
N PHE A 36 15.36 -20.55 -23.20
CA PHE A 36 14.03 -19.92 -23.14
C PHE A 36 13.00 -20.70 -22.33
N SER A 37 13.25 -21.97 -22.03
CA SER A 37 12.31 -22.80 -21.28
C SER A 37 12.34 -22.52 -19.77
N GLU A 38 13.27 -21.67 -19.28
CA GLU A 38 13.48 -21.42 -17.84
C GLU A 38 13.37 -22.74 -17.04
N PRO A 39 14.27 -23.73 -17.28
CA PRO A 39 14.14 -25.00 -16.59
C PRO A 39 14.29 -24.80 -15.09
N PHE A 40 13.21 -24.95 -14.36
CA PHE A 40 13.24 -25.02 -12.91
C PHE A 40 13.92 -26.35 -12.50
N LEU A 41 15.20 -26.27 -12.24
CA LEU A 41 15.89 -27.35 -11.52
C LEU A 41 15.43 -27.27 -10.07
N ASN A 42 14.41 -28.05 -9.74
CA ASN A 42 13.89 -28.17 -8.37
C ASN A 42 14.91 -28.96 -7.55
N PHE A 43 15.95 -28.31 -7.03
CA PHE A 43 16.97 -28.95 -6.17
C PHE A 43 16.47 -29.27 -4.77
N ASP A 44 15.28 -28.80 -4.42
CA ASP A 44 14.66 -29.08 -3.12
C ASP A 44 13.38 -29.88 -3.33
N SER A 45 13.51 -31.17 -3.51
CA SER A 45 12.42 -32.08 -3.17
C SER A 45 12.18 -31.97 -1.66
N ILE A 46 10.94 -31.74 -1.23
CA ILE A 46 10.51 -32.03 0.13
C ILE A 46 10.87 -33.51 0.35
N ASP A 47 11.90 -33.75 1.17
CA ASP A 47 12.59 -35.05 1.20
C ASP A 47 11.77 -36.15 1.86
N ASP A 48 10.63 -35.83 2.46
CA ASP A 48 9.70 -36.81 3.02
C ASP A 48 8.41 -36.87 2.23
N LYS A 49 8.37 -37.75 1.22
CA LYS A 49 7.19 -37.95 0.35
C LYS A 49 5.93 -38.43 1.09
N ASN A 50 6.03 -38.69 2.39
CA ASN A 50 4.96 -39.24 3.22
C ASN A 50 4.40 -38.24 4.24
N ALA A 51 5.02 -37.09 4.47
CA ALA A 51 4.51 -36.08 5.39
C ALA A 51 3.34 -35.29 4.76
N ASP A 52 2.32 -35.03 5.56
CA ASP A 52 1.23 -34.10 5.17
C ASP A 52 1.78 -32.68 4.99
N LEU A 53 1.16 -31.89 4.12
CA LEU A 53 1.63 -30.53 3.80
C LEU A 53 0.69 -29.46 4.34
N LEU A 54 1.23 -28.57 5.17
CA LEU A 54 0.54 -27.36 5.59
C LEU A 54 0.97 -26.18 4.70
N VAL A 55 0.01 -25.58 3.99
CA VAL A 55 0.22 -24.35 3.22
C VAL A 55 -0.31 -23.18 4.01
N ILE A 56 0.58 -22.23 4.34
CA ILE A 56 0.25 -21.05 5.14
C ILE A 56 0.36 -19.80 4.26
N MET A 57 -0.61 -18.90 4.39
CA MET A 57 -0.55 -17.53 3.88
C MET A 57 -0.82 -16.56 5.03
N ASP A 58 -0.06 -15.47 5.13
CA ASP A 58 -0.33 -14.46 6.15
C ASP A 58 -1.71 -13.83 5.93
N GLY A 59 -2.05 -13.46 4.71
CA GLY A 59 -3.35 -12.92 4.33
C GLY A 59 -3.65 -11.55 4.93
N SER A 60 -2.62 -10.76 5.24
CA SER A 60 -2.73 -9.43 5.83
C SER A 60 -2.86 -8.32 4.76
N TRP A 61 -3.10 -7.09 5.20
CA TRP A 61 -3.07 -5.91 4.34
C TRP A 61 -1.73 -5.77 3.56
N ALA A 62 -0.63 -6.29 4.10
CA ALA A 62 0.68 -6.25 3.47
C ALA A 62 0.77 -7.13 2.21
N ASP A 63 -0.07 -8.16 2.14
CA ASP A 63 -0.13 -9.10 1.03
C ASP A 63 -1.02 -8.61 -0.13
N ALA A 64 -1.93 -7.67 0.15
CA ALA A 64 -2.90 -7.18 -0.82
C ALA A 64 -2.32 -6.78 -2.19
N PRO A 65 -1.17 -6.08 -2.29
CA PRO A 65 -0.57 -5.71 -3.57
C PRO A 65 -0.13 -6.92 -4.41
N ASN A 66 0.22 -8.02 -3.76
CA ASN A 66 0.79 -9.22 -4.39
C ASN A 66 -0.14 -10.44 -4.31
N TRP A 67 -1.36 -10.27 -3.81
CA TRP A 67 -2.28 -11.35 -3.49
C TRP A 67 -2.48 -12.34 -4.64
N LYS A 68 -2.67 -11.85 -5.86
CA LYS A 68 -2.83 -12.71 -7.04
C LYS A 68 -1.61 -13.60 -7.30
N SER A 69 -0.41 -13.07 -7.11
CA SER A 69 0.85 -13.82 -7.28
C SER A 69 1.03 -14.87 -6.19
N GLN A 70 0.74 -14.51 -4.96
CA GLN A 70 0.81 -15.41 -3.80
C GLN A 70 -0.21 -16.55 -3.93
N LYS A 71 -1.47 -16.27 -4.33
CA LYS A 71 -2.47 -17.31 -4.62
C LYS A 71 -1.99 -18.26 -5.72
N LYS A 72 -1.41 -17.74 -6.80
CA LYS A 72 -0.87 -18.56 -7.88
C LYS A 72 0.25 -19.48 -7.38
N GLU A 73 1.13 -18.98 -6.52
CA GLU A 73 2.21 -19.76 -5.90
C GLU A 73 1.64 -20.84 -4.98
N ALA A 74 0.71 -20.50 -4.09
CA ALA A 74 0.03 -21.46 -3.21
C ALA A 74 -0.64 -22.59 -4.01
N LEU A 75 -1.38 -22.24 -5.06
CA LEU A 75 -2.03 -23.22 -5.93
C LEU A 75 -1.02 -24.12 -6.64
N ARG A 76 0.13 -23.60 -7.06
CA ARG A 76 1.22 -24.40 -7.66
C ARG A 76 1.76 -25.42 -6.66
N VAL A 77 2.00 -25.01 -5.41
CA VAL A 77 2.49 -25.90 -4.34
C VAL A 77 1.47 -27.00 -4.02
N VAL A 78 0.19 -26.63 -3.88
CA VAL A 78 -0.89 -27.61 -3.65
C VAL A 78 -1.04 -28.59 -4.81
N GLN A 79 -0.88 -28.11 -6.06
CA GLN A 79 -0.91 -28.98 -7.24
C GLN A 79 0.26 -29.98 -7.24
N GLN A 80 1.44 -29.56 -6.78
CA GLN A 80 2.60 -30.44 -6.63
C GLN A 80 2.36 -31.50 -5.56
N ALA A 81 1.82 -31.11 -4.39
CA ALA A 81 1.44 -32.04 -3.32
C ALA A 81 0.36 -33.04 -3.80
N LYS A 82 -0.62 -32.59 -4.58
CA LYS A 82 -1.63 -33.46 -5.21
C LYS A 82 -1.00 -34.54 -6.08
N ASN A 83 -0.01 -34.16 -6.90
CA ASN A 83 0.70 -35.10 -7.78
C ASN A 83 1.52 -36.13 -7.00
N SER A 84 1.97 -35.78 -5.79
CA SER A 84 2.69 -36.67 -4.87
C SER A 84 1.76 -37.49 -3.96
N GLY A 85 0.44 -37.28 -4.02
CA GLY A 85 -0.54 -37.98 -3.18
C GLY A 85 -0.57 -37.53 -1.73
N GLN A 86 0.06 -36.41 -1.37
CA GLN A 86 0.07 -35.85 -0.03
C GLN A 86 -1.29 -35.24 0.33
N LYS A 87 -1.69 -35.35 1.60
CA LYS A 87 -2.81 -34.55 2.12
C LYS A 87 -2.34 -33.14 2.38
N VAL A 88 -3.22 -32.17 2.21
CA VAL A 88 -2.91 -30.76 2.34
C VAL A 88 -3.90 -30.10 3.28
N ALA A 89 -3.39 -29.26 4.17
CA ALA A 89 -4.19 -28.31 4.91
C ALA A 89 -3.81 -26.87 4.47
N PHE A 90 -4.78 -25.97 4.44
CA PHE A 90 -4.56 -24.56 4.16
C PHE A 90 -4.88 -23.72 5.39
N LEU A 91 -4.03 -22.75 5.69
CA LEU A 91 -4.17 -21.84 6.81
C LEU A 91 -3.91 -20.41 6.38
N GLN A 92 -4.91 -19.53 6.50
CA GLN A 92 -4.73 -18.09 6.43
C GLN A 92 -4.64 -17.54 7.85
N LEU A 93 -3.51 -16.91 8.21
CA LEU A 93 -3.24 -16.52 9.60
C LEU A 93 -4.12 -15.37 10.11
N THR A 94 -4.75 -14.63 9.21
CA THR A 94 -5.70 -13.56 9.56
C THR A 94 -7.13 -14.05 9.76
N ASP A 95 -7.43 -15.29 9.39
CA ASP A 95 -8.78 -15.84 9.57
C ASP A 95 -8.93 -16.51 10.95
N PRO A 96 -10.13 -16.51 11.54
CA PRO A 96 -10.40 -17.27 12.75
C PRO A 96 -10.27 -18.77 12.45
N ILE A 97 -9.43 -19.46 13.22
CA ILE A 97 -9.18 -20.89 13.03
C ILE A 97 -9.93 -21.66 14.11
N GLU A 98 -10.94 -22.41 13.68
CA GLU A 98 -11.70 -23.30 14.57
C GLU A 98 -11.10 -24.71 14.59
N SER A 99 -10.65 -25.21 13.45
CA SER A 99 -10.00 -26.52 13.31
C SER A 99 -9.16 -26.59 12.03
N LEU A 100 -8.01 -27.28 12.11
CA LEU A 100 -7.17 -27.58 10.96
C LEU A 100 -7.20 -29.07 10.66
N VAL A 101 -7.59 -29.41 9.43
CA VAL A 101 -7.72 -30.80 9.00
C VAL A 101 -6.96 -31.02 7.71
N PHE A 102 -6.05 -32.01 7.69
CA PHE A 102 -5.39 -32.44 6.46
C PHE A 102 -6.34 -33.29 5.62
N SER A 103 -6.67 -32.78 4.45
CA SER A 103 -7.65 -33.37 3.53
C SER A 103 -7.09 -33.51 2.12
N ALA A 104 -7.95 -33.85 1.15
CA ALA A 104 -7.55 -33.91 -0.24
C ALA A 104 -7.09 -32.52 -0.74
N ALA A 105 -6.02 -32.49 -1.54
CA ALA A 105 -5.46 -31.24 -2.07
C ALA A 105 -6.50 -30.37 -2.83
N SER A 106 -7.58 -30.97 -3.37
CA SER A 106 -8.71 -30.26 -3.99
C SER A 106 -9.43 -29.32 -3.03
N ASP A 107 -9.48 -29.66 -1.75
CA ASP A 107 -10.16 -28.87 -0.73
C ASP A 107 -9.33 -27.62 -0.40
N ALA A 108 -8.03 -27.81 -0.20
CA ALA A 108 -7.08 -26.69 -0.05
C ALA A 108 -7.09 -25.76 -1.29
N GLN A 109 -7.18 -26.31 -2.51
CA GLN A 109 -7.30 -25.50 -3.73
C GLN A 109 -8.55 -24.59 -3.70
N ARG A 110 -9.70 -25.11 -3.27
CA ARG A 110 -10.94 -24.34 -3.16
C ARG A 110 -10.81 -23.24 -2.10
N GLN A 111 -10.23 -23.55 -0.94
CA GLN A 111 -10.00 -22.58 0.14
C GLN A 111 -9.08 -21.45 -0.32
N ILE A 112 -7.94 -21.75 -0.96
CA ILE A 112 -7.01 -20.75 -1.51
C ILE A 112 -7.70 -19.88 -2.58
N GLN A 113 -8.53 -20.46 -3.44
CA GLN A 113 -9.27 -19.69 -4.45
C GLN A 113 -10.28 -18.71 -3.83
N ALA A 114 -10.91 -19.07 -2.74
CA ALA A 114 -11.85 -18.23 -2.00
C ALA A 114 -11.18 -17.22 -1.08
N ALA A 115 -9.93 -17.46 -0.68
CA ALA A 115 -9.20 -16.61 0.26
C ALA A 115 -9.01 -15.18 -0.25
N GLU A 116 -9.20 -14.20 0.63
CA GLU A 116 -8.99 -12.76 0.36
C GLU A 116 -8.17 -12.14 1.50
N PRO A 117 -7.36 -11.09 1.21
CA PRO A 117 -6.54 -10.47 2.25
C PRO A 117 -7.38 -9.64 3.20
N ASN A 118 -7.05 -9.69 4.49
CA ASN A 118 -7.69 -8.94 5.54
C ASN A 118 -6.95 -7.63 5.89
N ALA A 119 -7.63 -6.66 6.47
CA ALA A 119 -7.07 -5.35 6.82
C ALA A 119 -6.19 -5.38 8.10
N TRP A 120 -6.07 -6.50 8.78
CA TRP A 120 -5.32 -6.67 10.02
C TRP A 120 -4.11 -7.57 9.84
N LEU A 121 -3.25 -7.62 10.86
CA LEU A 121 -2.09 -8.51 10.92
C LEU A 121 -2.50 -9.89 11.44
N PRO A 122 -1.69 -10.94 11.15
CA PRO A 122 -1.90 -12.28 11.70
C PRO A 122 -2.03 -12.28 13.21
N ASN A 123 -2.87 -13.19 13.73
CA ASN A 123 -3.09 -13.40 15.16
C ASN A 123 -2.74 -14.84 15.55
N ILE A 124 -1.90 -15.00 16.59
CA ILE A 124 -1.23 -16.28 16.96
C ILE A 124 -2.12 -17.28 17.69
N ASN A 125 -3.35 -17.02 17.98
CA ASN A 125 -4.23 -18.02 18.59
C ASN A 125 -4.23 -19.37 17.83
N SER A 126 -3.67 -19.37 16.61
CA SER A 126 -3.46 -20.53 15.75
C SER A 126 -2.36 -21.49 16.22
N ALA A 127 -1.39 -21.04 17.02
CA ALA A 127 -0.25 -21.91 17.43
C ALA A 127 -0.71 -23.08 18.30
N GLU A 128 -1.68 -22.87 19.18
CA GLU A 128 -2.21 -23.92 20.05
C GLU A 128 -2.88 -25.07 19.27
N ILE A 129 -3.49 -24.75 18.12
CA ILE A 129 -4.12 -25.75 17.25
C ILE A 129 -3.07 -26.63 16.58
N LEU A 130 -1.93 -26.03 16.21
CA LEU A 130 -0.83 -26.75 15.56
C LEU A 130 -0.11 -27.71 16.50
N THR A 131 -0.03 -27.40 17.80
CA THR A 131 0.67 -28.25 18.77
C THR A 131 0.06 -29.63 18.92
N ASN A 132 -1.25 -29.78 18.71
CA ASN A 132 -1.99 -31.04 18.85
C ASN A 132 -2.01 -31.90 17.59
N LEU A 133 -1.40 -31.45 16.47
CA LEU A 133 -1.34 -32.18 15.21
C LEU A 133 -0.12 -33.11 15.15
N ASP A 134 -0.22 -34.16 14.33
CA ASP A 134 0.90 -34.99 13.94
C ASP A 134 1.96 -34.19 13.17
N ASN A 135 3.10 -34.80 12.86
CA ASN A 135 4.16 -34.14 12.10
C ASN A 135 3.73 -33.86 10.67
N PHE A 136 4.08 -32.68 10.18
CA PHE A 136 3.77 -32.20 8.83
C PHE A 136 4.87 -31.25 8.33
N ASP A 137 5.03 -31.16 7.02
CA ASP A 137 5.87 -30.15 6.39
C ASP A 137 5.08 -28.86 6.14
N THR A 138 5.75 -27.72 6.18
CA THR A 138 5.12 -26.42 6.01
C THR A 138 5.67 -25.69 4.81
N TYR A 139 4.76 -25.15 3.98
CA TYR A 139 5.09 -24.15 2.99
C TYR A 139 4.39 -22.83 3.34
N TRP A 140 5.16 -21.85 3.76
CA TRP A 140 4.65 -20.58 4.24
C TRP A 140 4.94 -19.45 3.26
N ILE A 141 3.89 -18.83 2.72
CA ILE A 141 3.96 -17.61 1.91
C ILE A 141 3.78 -16.44 2.86
N ALA A 142 4.92 -15.91 3.32
CA ALA A 142 4.98 -14.87 4.33
C ALA A 142 4.92 -13.47 3.70
N SER A 143 4.28 -12.54 4.40
CA SER A 143 4.37 -11.11 4.11
C SER A 143 5.77 -10.57 4.45
N ALA A 144 6.10 -9.41 3.89
CA ALA A 144 7.35 -8.73 4.22
C ALA A 144 7.32 -8.04 5.61
N VAL A 145 6.17 -8.01 6.27
CA VAL A 145 5.95 -7.30 7.54
C VAL A 145 5.99 -8.30 8.71
N GLN A 146 6.83 -7.99 9.69
CA GLN A 146 6.86 -8.75 10.92
C GLN A 146 5.61 -8.44 11.76
N TRP A 147 5.07 -9.47 12.41
CA TRP A 147 3.95 -9.36 13.33
C TRP A 147 4.32 -9.90 14.71
N PRO A 148 3.59 -9.51 15.77
CA PRO A 148 3.91 -9.91 17.15
C PRO A 148 3.94 -11.44 17.30
N ARG A 149 4.94 -11.96 18.01
CA ARG A 149 5.13 -13.39 18.31
C ARG A 149 5.37 -14.30 17.10
N GLN A 150 5.71 -13.74 15.93
CA GLN A 150 6.05 -14.52 14.72
C GLN A 150 7.17 -15.54 14.97
N SER A 151 8.16 -15.22 15.81
CA SER A 151 9.26 -16.11 16.13
C SER A 151 8.78 -17.36 16.88
N GLU A 152 7.86 -17.21 17.84
CA GLU A 152 7.27 -18.33 18.57
C GLU A 152 6.47 -19.25 17.63
N PHE A 153 5.77 -18.66 16.67
CA PHE A 153 5.03 -19.42 15.66
C PHE A 153 5.96 -20.23 14.76
N ILE A 154 7.11 -19.66 14.37
CA ILE A 154 8.15 -20.38 13.60
C ILE A 154 8.70 -21.57 14.40
N GLU A 155 8.98 -21.40 15.70
CA GLU A 155 9.47 -22.49 16.55
C GLU A 155 8.48 -23.66 16.61
N VAL A 156 7.18 -23.38 16.73
CA VAL A 156 6.13 -24.42 16.70
C VAL A 156 6.10 -25.16 15.36
N LEU A 157 6.27 -24.46 14.24
CA LEU A 157 6.29 -25.08 12.92
C LEU A 157 7.55 -25.95 12.73
N LEU A 158 8.71 -25.50 13.21
CA LEU A 158 9.98 -26.24 13.11
C LEU A 158 9.98 -27.51 13.97
N ASP A 159 9.23 -27.53 15.08
CA ASP A 159 9.04 -28.72 15.92
C ASP A 159 8.19 -29.80 15.20
N LYS A 160 7.35 -29.42 14.25
CA LYS A 160 6.46 -30.31 13.49
C LYS A 160 7.08 -30.90 12.23
N GLY A 161 8.05 -30.24 11.63
CA GLY A 161 8.71 -30.71 10.41
C GLY A 161 9.48 -29.64 9.67
N ASN A 162 9.70 -29.85 8.37
CA ASN A 162 10.45 -28.91 7.56
C ASN A 162 9.60 -27.66 7.26
N VAL A 163 10.19 -26.49 7.43
CA VAL A 163 9.53 -25.20 7.14
C VAL A 163 10.23 -24.53 5.97
N ARG A 164 9.49 -24.32 4.88
CA ARG A 164 9.93 -23.53 3.74
C ARG A 164 9.16 -22.22 3.69
N VAL A 165 9.88 -21.11 3.74
CA VAL A 165 9.28 -19.77 3.69
C VAL A 165 9.56 -19.13 2.32
N SER A 166 8.48 -18.75 1.63
CA SER A 166 8.53 -17.90 0.44
C SER A 166 8.11 -16.49 0.83
N GLN A 167 8.94 -15.51 0.55
CA GLN A 167 8.67 -14.12 0.88
C GLN A 167 8.62 -13.27 -0.38
N THR A 168 7.54 -12.52 -0.54
CA THR A 168 7.39 -11.62 -1.68
C THR A 168 8.26 -10.38 -1.49
N SER A 169 9.07 -10.06 -2.51
CA SER A 169 10.04 -8.95 -2.46
C SER A 169 9.47 -7.58 -2.83
N THR A 170 8.15 -7.44 -2.99
CA THR A 170 7.55 -6.17 -3.41
C THR A 170 7.69 -5.11 -2.33
N ALA A 171 8.19 -3.94 -2.72
CA ALA A 171 8.34 -2.82 -1.81
C ALA A 171 6.97 -2.35 -1.30
N LEU A 172 6.80 -2.38 0.02
CA LEU A 172 5.65 -1.81 0.70
C LEU A 172 6.00 -0.41 1.19
N PHE A 173 5.08 0.54 0.92
CA PHE A 173 5.19 1.91 1.37
C PHE A 173 4.03 2.23 2.31
N GLY A 174 4.33 2.89 3.41
CA GLY A 174 3.34 3.37 4.36
C GLY A 174 3.32 4.89 4.42
N LEU A 175 2.15 5.47 4.65
CA LEU A 175 2.01 6.89 4.93
C LEU A 175 1.85 7.11 6.44
N LEU A 176 2.74 7.91 7.02
CA LEU A 176 2.67 8.34 8.40
C LEU A 176 1.61 9.45 8.58
N PRO A 177 1.22 9.78 9.83
CA PRO A 177 0.36 10.92 10.08
C PRO A 177 0.87 12.19 9.42
N ILE A 178 -0.03 12.94 8.79
CA ILE A 178 0.29 14.15 8.04
C ILE A 178 0.42 15.29 9.04
N SER A 179 1.39 16.16 8.83
CA SER A 179 1.52 17.41 9.59
C SER A 179 1.15 18.60 8.71
N PHE A 180 0.32 19.48 9.24
CA PHE A 180 -0.04 20.74 8.60
C PHE A 180 1.04 21.78 8.90
N THR A 181 1.36 22.60 7.89
CA THR A 181 2.30 23.72 7.99
C THR A 181 1.58 25.01 7.56
N GLU A 182 2.15 26.16 7.83
CA GLU A 182 1.58 27.45 7.41
C GLU A 182 1.36 27.54 5.90
N GLN A 183 2.22 26.89 5.11
CA GLN A 183 2.21 26.97 3.64
C GLN A 183 1.60 25.75 2.95
N GLY A 184 1.15 24.73 3.69
CA GLY A 184 0.63 23.52 3.09
C GLY A 184 0.65 22.32 4.04
N ILE A 185 1.06 21.16 3.52
CA ILE A 185 1.14 19.91 4.27
C ILE A 185 2.53 19.29 4.12
N LYS A 186 2.97 18.57 5.16
CA LYS A 186 4.15 17.70 5.08
C LYS A 186 3.67 16.26 5.09
N VAL A 187 3.93 15.54 4.01
CA VAL A 187 3.65 14.12 3.87
C VAL A 187 4.93 13.34 4.12
N THR A 188 4.86 12.38 5.03
CA THR A 188 5.99 11.50 5.34
C THR A 188 5.60 10.06 5.00
N GLY A 189 6.37 9.42 4.14
CA GLY A 189 6.26 8.01 3.82
C GLY A 189 7.34 7.19 4.53
N THR A 190 7.04 5.92 4.77
CA THR A 190 7.98 4.93 5.28
C THR A 190 8.03 3.71 4.36
N ARG A 191 9.16 3.02 4.33
CA ARG A 191 9.34 1.78 3.57
C ARG A 191 10.22 0.78 4.32
N LEU A 192 10.17 -0.48 3.89
CA LEU A 192 11.16 -1.46 4.29
C LEU A 192 12.52 -1.08 3.70
N LYS A 193 13.61 -1.44 4.41
CA LYS A 193 14.98 -1.13 4.00
C LYS A 193 15.23 -1.62 2.57
N SER A 194 15.63 -0.71 1.68
CA SER A 194 15.94 -1.01 0.28
C SER A 194 17.37 -0.62 -0.06
N LYS A 195 18.00 -1.38 -0.94
CA LYS A 195 19.35 -1.11 -1.47
C LYS A 195 19.35 -0.11 -2.63
N SER A 196 18.18 0.33 -3.09
CA SER A 196 18.04 1.24 -4.24
C SER A 196 17.31 2.52 -3.87
N THR A 197 17.59 3.59 -4.62
CA THR A 197 16.76 4.81 -4.61
C THR A 197 15.41 4.51 -5.24
N GLN A 198 14.34 5.03 -4.65
CA GLN A 198 12.97 4.84 -5.17
C GLN A 198 12.20 6.14 -5.14
N GLN A 199 11.49 6.40 -6.22
CA GLN A 199 10.52 7.49 -6.34
C GLN A 199 9.11 6.91 -6.21
N VAL A 200 8.39 7.36 -5.20
CA VAL A 200 7.06 6.85 -4.86
C VAL A 200 6.03 7.93 -5.12
N PRO A 201 5.26 7.83 -6.22
CA PRO A 201 4.23 8.81 -6.51
C PRO A 201 3.08 8.70 -5.51
N ILE A 202 2.60 9.86 -5.07
CA ILE A 202 1.45 10.00 -4.16
C ILE A 202 0.41 10.93 -4.78
N ASN A 203 -0.85 10.61 -4.54
CA ASN A 203 -1.99 11.41 -4.94
C ASN A 203 -2.68 12.00 -3.71
N ILE A 204 -2.94 13.31 -3.76
CA ILE A 204 -3.72 14.05 -2.77
C ILE A 204 -5.11 14.20 -3.35
N MET A 205 -6.06 13.53 -2.72
CA MET A 205 -7.46 13.52 -3.11
C MET A 205 -8.27 14.45 -2.22
N GLY A 206 -9.29 15.05 -2.74
CA GLY A 206 -10.20 15.91 -1.98
C GLY A 206 -11.43 16.30 -2.74
N LEU A 207 -12.33 17.03 -2.08
CA LEU A 207 -13.61 17.42 -2.63
C LEU A 207 -13.47 18.68 -3.52
N ASP A 208 -14.06 18.64 -4.70
CA ASP A 208 -14.25 19.84 -5.50
C ASP A 208 -15.41 20.69 -4.93
N PRO A 209 -15.65 21.91 -5.46
CA PRO A 209 -16.77 22.75 -5.00
C PRO A 209 -18.16 22.11 -5.11
N SER A 210 -18.32 21.09 -5.94
CA SER A 210 -19.57 20.32 -6.09
C SER A 210 -19.67 19.11 -5.16
N GLY A 211 -18.67 18.90 -4.27
CA GLY A 211 -18.65 17.78 -3.33
C GLY A 211 -18.18 16.45 -3.94
N VAL A 212 -17.61 16.46 -5.14
CA VAL A 212 -17.09 15.26 -5.81
C VAL A 212 -15.61 15.11 -5.50
N GLU A 213 -15.20 13.90 -5.07
CA GLU A 213 -13.79 13.62 -4.80
C GLU A 213 -12.97 13.59 -6.09
N ARG A 214 -11.90 14.38 -6.13
CA ARG A 214 -10.99 14.51 -7.27
C ARG A 214 -9.52 14.54 -6.83
N LEU A 215 -8.63 14.30 -7.78
CA LEU A 215 -7.21 14.56 -7.60
C LEU A 215 -6.98 16.08 -7.51
N LEU A 216 -6.55 16.54 -6.32
CA LEU A 216 -6.21 17.94 -6.09
C LEU A 216 -4.75 18.21 -6.51
N GLN A 217 -3.82 17.32 -6.12
CA GLN A 217 -2.41 17.43 -6.47
C GLN A 217 -1.74 16.07 -6.49
N ALA A 218 -0.76 15.88 -7.37
CA ALA A 218 0.17 14.77 -7.37
C ALA A 218 1.54 15.25 -6.85
N SER A 219 2.25 14.37 -6.15
CA SER A 219 3.61 14.61 -5.67
C SER A 219 4.41 13.30 -5.64
N VAL A 220 5.71 13.37 -5.27
CA VAL A 220 6.59 12.21 -5.25
C VAL A 220 7.41 12.22 -3.97
N LEU A 221 7.41 11.09 -3.26
CA LEU A 221 8.32 10.86 -2.15
C LEU A 221 9.61 10.23 -2.67
N ASN A 222 10.75 10.89 -2.41
CA ASN A 222 12.07 10.45 -2.86
C ASN A 222 12.78 9.72 -1.72
N PHE A 223 12.92 8.41 -1.85
CA PHE A 223 13.65 7.57 -0.89
C PHE A 223 15.07 7.33 -1.38
N GLU A 224 16.05 7.77 -0.63
CA GLU A 224 17.47 7.48 -0.89
C GLU A 224 17.84 6.06 -0.43
N VAL A 225 19.01 5.59 -0.88
CA VAL A 225 19.52 4.26 -0.52
C VAL A 225 19.61 4.11 0.99
N GLY A 226 19.03 3.07 1.52
CA GLY A 226 19.04 2.74 2.96
C GLY A 226 18.15 3.59 3.85
N MET A 227 17.53 4.67 3.34
CA MET A 227 16.59 5.50 4.11
C MET A 227 15.26 4.77 4.27
N LEU A 228 14.76 4.74 5.51
CA LEU A 228 13.46 4.14 5.85
C LEU A 228 12.30 5.12 5.68
N GLN A 229 12.56 6.42 5.74
CA GLN A 229 11.57 7.47 5.63
C GLN A 229 11.96 8.51 4.59
N ALA A 230 10.97 9.06 3.92
CA ALA A 230 11.09 10.23 3.05
C ALA A 230 9.95 11.19 3.35
N SER A 231 10.23 12.48 3.30
CA SER A 231 9.24 13.53 3.55
C SER A 231 9.22 14.51 2.40
N GLU A 232 8.03 14.97 2.05
CA GLU A 232 7.82 16.01 1.05
C GLU A 232 6.90 17.10 1.62
N ALA A 233 7.35 18.36 1.48
CA ALA A 233 6.57 19.54 1.85
C ALA A 233 5.79 20.04 0.63
N ILE A 234 4.49 19.88 0.65
CA ILE A 234 3.60 20.20 -0.45
C ILE A 234 2.90 21.53 -0.15
N LYS A 235 3.17 22.53 -0.99
CA LYS A 235 2.53 23.83 -0.87
C LYS A 235 1.11 23.77 -1.40
N LEU A 236 0.15 24.11 -0.54
CA LEU A 236 -1.28 24.11 -0.87
C LEU A 236 -1.93 25.35 -0.29
N PRO A 237 -2.74 26.09 -1.08
CA PRO A 237 -3.62 27.12 -0.55
C PRO A 237 -4.53 26.58 0.53
N LYS A 238 -4.94 27.44 1.49
CA LYS A 238 -5.78 27.05 2.63
C LYS A 238 -7.08 26.38 2.19
N GLU A 239 -7.71 26.96 1.17
CA GLU A 239 -9.00 26.53 0.61
C GLU A 239 -8.93 25.10 0.02
N ILE A 240 -7.79 24.74 -0.56
CA ILE A 240 -7.55 23.38 -1.09
C ILE A 240 -7.19 22.44 0.02
N ARG A 241 -6.37 22.88 0.96
CA ARG A 241 -5.92 22.08 2.10
C ARG A 241 -7.08 21.55 2.95
N ASN A 242 -8.08 22.40 3.23
CA ASN A 242 -9.26 22.04 4.04
C ASN A 242 -10.22 21.08 3.31
N ARG A 243 -10.04 20.88 2.00
CA ARG A 243 -10.83 19.94 1.19
C ARG A 243 -10.20 18.58 1.00
N ILE A 244 -9.00 18.36 1.54
CA ILE A 244 -8.30 17.06 1.39
C ILE A 244 -9.05 16.00 2.18
N THR A 245 -9.43 14.91 1.51
CA THR A 245 -10.09 13.75 2.13
C THR A 245 -9.11 12.64 2.43
N ARG A 246 -8.15 12.41 1.53
CA ARG A 246 -7.14 11.36 1.70
C ARG A 246 -5.90 11.60 0.87
N ILE A 247 -4.80 10.97 1.30
CA ILE A 247 -3.56 10.85 0.52
C ILE A 247 -3.29 9.38 0.30
N MET A 248 -2.86 9.02 -0.90
CA MET A 248 -2.63 7.62 -1.26
C MET A 248 -1.37 7.44 -2.10
N VAL A 249 -0.69 6.33 -1.87
CA VAL A 249 0.42 5.86 -2.71
C VAL A 249 -0.15 5.31 -4.01
N VAL A 250 0.35 5.78 -5.14
CA VAL A 250 -0.14 5.35 -6.46
C VAL A 250 0.27 3.89 -6.72
N GLY A 251 -0.71 3.08 -7.14
CA GLY A 251 -0.48 1.68 -7.50
C GLY A 251 -0.39 0.72 -6.31
N GLN A 252 -0.51 1.20 -5.07
CA GLN A 252 -0.54 0.33 -3.89
C GLN A 252 -1.96 0.23 -3.32
N GLN A 253 -2.53 -0.97 -3.39
CA GLN A 253 -3.86 -1.28 -2.83
C GLN A 253 -3.71 -1.92 -1.44
N SER A 254 -3.28 -1.13 -0.45
CA SER A 254 -3.19 -1.58 0.94
C SER A 254 -3.58 -0.45 1.88
N ALA A 255 -4.10 -0.80 3.07
CA ALA A 255 -4.54 0.16 4.07
C ALA A 255 -3.41 1.11 4.52
N VAL A 256 -2.16 0.63 4.57
CA VAL A 256 -1.00 1.42 4.97
C VAL A 256 -0.58 2.44 3.91
N GLY A 257 -0.91 2.19 2.63
CA GLY A 257 -0.65 3.10 1.51
C GLY A 257 -1.66 4.25 1.39
N VAL A 258 -2.65 4.31 2.28
CA VAL A 258 -3.68 5.35 2.26
C VAL A 258 -3.76 6.02 3.63
N ARG A 259 -3.81 7.34 3.65
CA ARG A 259 -4.06 8.13 4.85
C ARG A 259 -5.31 8.96 4.65
N VAL A 260 -6.36 8.61 5.36
CA VAL A 260 -7.62 9.36 5.39
C VAL A 260 -7.46 10.52 6.36
N LEU A 261 -7.89 11.70 5.95
CA LEU A 261 -8.00 12.89 6.77
C LEU A 261 -9.47 13.05 7.15
N GLY A 262 -9.74 13.05 8.43
CA GLY A 262 -11.08 13.39 8.96
C GLY A 262 -11.16 14.88 9.31
N ASP A 263 -12.33 15.33 9.67
CA ASP A 263 -12.62 16.73 10.06
C ASP A 263 -11.71 17.25 11.18
N ASN A 264 -11.24 16.37 12.07
CA ASN A 264 -10.30 16.72 13.14
C ASN A 264 -8.88 17.09 12.66
N ASN A 265 -8.56 16.87 11.38
CA ASN A 265 -7.26 17.19 10.80
C ASN A 265 -7.29 18.46 9.93
N SER A 266 -8.46 19.01 9.65
CA SER A 266 -8.61 20.35 9.10
C SER A 266 -8.51 21.36 10.23
N ARG A 267 -7.84 22.47 10.03
CA ARG A 267 -7.92 23.61 10.95
C ARG A 267 -9.30 24.21 10.79
N SER A 268 -10.02 24.35 11.90
CA SER A 268 -11.33 25.02 11.89
C SER A 268 -11.18 26.48 11.45
N GLU A 269 -12.06 26.92 10.57
CA GLU A 269 -12.16 28.29 10.14
C GLU A 269 -12.98 29.09 11.16
N VAL A 270 -12.31 30.02 11.87
CA VAL A 270 -12.93 30.80 12.93
C VAL A 270 -12.89 32.27 12.58
N ALA A 271 -14.02 32.93 12.61
CA ALA A 271 -14.11 34.37 12.47
C ALA A 271 -14.24 35.05 13.84
N ILE A 272 -13.55 36.17 14.04
CA ILE A 272 -13.71 37.01 15.23
C ILE A 272 -14.29 38.34 14.80
N ILE A 273 -15.47 38.67 15.33
CA ILE A 273 -16.14 39.96 15.05
C ILE A 273 -16.17 40.76 16.35
N SER A 274 -15.51 41.90 16.35
CA SER A 274 -15.49 42.82 17.49
C SER A 274 -16.43 44.04 17.27
N GLY A 275 -17.02 44.48 18.36
CA GLY A 275 -17.80 45.73 18.33
C GLY A 275 -16.90 46.96 18.24
N ASP A 276 -17.39 47.97 17.57
CA ASP A 276 -16.69 49.23 17.32
C ASP A 276 -16.62 50.10 18.61
N PHE A 277 -16.00 49.61 19.65
CA PHE A 277 -15.70 50.41 20.84
C PHE A 277 -14.34 51.10 20.70
N GLY A 278 -14.40 52.23 19.96
CA GLY A 278 -13.38 53.28 20.01
C GLY A 278 -11.95 52.81 19.85
N ALA A 279 -11.53 52.49 18.66
CA ALA A 279 -10.13 52.24 18.33
C ALA A 279 -9.28 53.47 18.60
N ARG A 280 -8.84 53.64 19.86
CA ARG A 280 -7.66 54.46 20.17
C ARG A 280 -6.49 53.60 19.72
N GLU A 281 -5.84 54.02 18.64
CA GLU A 281 -4.74 53.32 17.94
C GLU A 281 -3.56 52.87 18.88
N GLY A 282 -3.49 53.37 20.11
CA GLY A 282 -2.45 53.04 21.08
C GLY A 282 -2.71 51.83 21.99
N LEU A 283 -3.92 51.23 21.97
CA LEU A 283 -4.31 50.17 22.93
C LEU A 283 -4.64 48.81 22.26
N LYS A 284 -4.33 48.64 20.98
CA LYS A 284 -4.58 47.38 20.25
C LYS A 284 -3.97 46.14 20.93
N LEU A 285 -2.80 46.28 21.58
CA LEU A 285 -2.12 45.20 22.31
C LEU A 285 -2.81 44.78 23.60
N LEU A 286 -3.76 45.61 24.12
CA LEU A 286 -4.52 45.33 25.32
C LEU A 286 -5.98 44.92 25.01
N SER A 287 -6.33 44.84 23.73
CA SER A 287 -7.67 44.42 23.35
C SER A 287 -7.88 42.91 23.59
N ARG A 288 -9.11 42.55 24.01
CA ARG A 288 -9.48 41.13 24.16
C ARG A 288 -9.34 40.36 22.85
N GLU A 289 -9.62 41.02 21.72
CA GLU A 289 -9.46 40.49 20.37
C GLU A 289 -8.03 40.05 20.09
N HIS A 290 -7.02 40.87 20.48
CA HIS A 290 -5.60 40.52 20.27
C HIS A 290 -5.23 39.20 20.95
N TYR A 291 -5.67 38.99 22.20
CA TYR A 291 -5.37 37.73 22.93
C TYR A 291 -6.12 36.54 22.37
N LEU A 292 -7.38 36.72 21.93
CA LEU A 292 -8.16 35.67 21.26
C LEU A 292 -7.53 35.29 19.91
N THR A 293 -7.16 36.27 19.09
CA THR A 293 -6.46 36.05 17.82
C THR A 293 -5.16 35.26 18.04
N LYS A 294 -4.34 35.68 19.00
CA LYS A 294 -3.09 34.97 19.31
C LYS A 294 -3.28 33.56 19.84
N ALA A 295 -4.30 33.30 20.62
CA ALA A 295 -4.63 31.99 21.13
C ALA A 295 -5.16 31.05 20.03
N LEU A 296 -5.99 31.56 19.13
CA LEU A 296 -6.63 30.77 18.08
C LEU A 296 -5.73 30.56 16.85
N GLU A 297 -4.85 31.50 16.54
CA GLU A 297 -3.90 31.41 15.40
C GLU A 297 -3.04 30.15 15.43
N LEU A 298 -2.81 29.57 16.62
CA LEU A 298 -2.02 28.35 16.77
C LEU A 298 -2.75 27.08 16.26
N SER A 299 -4.07 27.04 16.36
CA SER A 299 -4.89 25.84 16.10
C SER A 299 -5.95 26.04 15.02
N ASN A 300 -6.31 27.28 14.68
CA ASN A 300 -7.39 27.58 13.74
C ASN A 300 -6.91 28.49 12.61
N ASP A 301 -7.64 28.49 11.51
CA ASP A 301 -7.49 29.47 10.45
C ASP A 301 -8.47 30.62 10.72
N LEU A 302 -7.93 31.83 10.92
CA LEU A 302 -8.73 33.00 11.23
C LEU A 302 -9.19 33.69 9.96
N ILE A 303 -10.48 34.07 9.94
CA ILE A 303 -11.12 34.83 8.86
C ILE A 303 -11.41 36.24 9.38
N ASP A 304 -10.85 37.24 8.73
CA ASP A 304 -11.09 38.65 8.99
C ASP A 304 -11.99 39.23 7.89
N GLY A 305 -12.86 40.16 8.24
CA GLY A 305 -13.70 40.85 7.26
C GLY A 305 -14.98 41.45 7.84
N THR A 306 -15.85 41.93 6.99
CA THR A 306 -17.19 42.33 7.40
C THR A 306 -18.06 41.14 7.69
N ILE A 307 -19.16 41.33 8.43
CA ILE A 307 -20.10 40.26 8.77
C ILE A 307 -20.62 39.56 7.50
N GLU A 308 -20.85 40.31 6.45
CA GLU A 308 -21.30 39.80 5.15
C GLU A 308 -20.24 38.94 4.48
N ASP A 309 -18.97 39.36 4.49
CA ASP A 309 -17.84 38.63 3.91
C ASP A 309 -17.60 37.31 4.70
N ILE A 310 -17.66 37.39 6.03
CA ILE A 310 -17.50 36.25 6.93
C ILE A 310 -18.58 35.18 6.72
N LEU A 311 -19.86 35.62 6.62
CA LEU A 311 -20.98 34.70 6.34
C LEU A 311 -20.89 34.09 4.94
N LEU A 312 -20.34 34.82 3.97
CA LEU A 312 -20.10 34.32 2.61
C LEU A 312 -18.98 33.26 2.59
N ALA A 313 -17.95 33.42 3.45
CA ALA A 313 -16.87 32.47 3.62
C ALA A 313 -17.33 31.18 4.36
N ASN A 314 -18.49 31.22 5.03
CA ASN A 314 -19.10 30.11 5.75
C ASN A 314 -18.15 29.44 6.78
N PRO A 315 -17.66 30.16 7.79
CA PRO A 315 -16.75 29.62 8.80
C PRO A 315 -17.43 28.53 9.67
N ASP A 316 -16.61 27.72 10.34
CA ASP A 316 -17.09 26.71 11.30
C ASP A 316 -17.61 27.37 12.58
N ALA A 317 -16.96 28.45 13.01
CA ALA A 317 -17.36 29.19 14.22
C ALA A 317 -17.20 30.71 14.06
N ILE A 318 -18.10 31.45 14.67
CA ILE A 318 -18.02 32.92 14.76
C ILE A 318 -18.00 33.36 16.23
N ILE A 319 -16.93 34.02 16.64
CA ILE A 319 -16.79 34.58 17.98
C ILE A 319 -17.17 36.07 17.95
N LEU A 320 -18.21 36.39 18.70
CA LEU A 320 -18.68 37.77 18.85
C LEU A 320 -18.13 38.38 20.15
N THR A 321 -17.34 39.46 20.02
CA THR A 321 -16.77 40.15 21.18
C THR A 321 -17.29 41.57 21.29
N ASP A 322 -17.78 41.93 22.47
CA ASP A 322 -18.23 43.30 22.82
C ASP A 322 -19.24 43.93 21.81
N ILE A 323 -20.10 43.12 21.21
CA ILE A 323 -21.10 43.56 20.26
C ILE A 323 -22.42 43.87 20.93
N VAL A 324 -22.87 45.15 20.86
CA VAL A 324 -24.16 45.57 21.43
C VAL A 324 -25.32 45.38 20.45
N LYS A 325 -25.07 45.52 19.15
CA LYS A 325 -26.07 45.33 18.09
C LYS A 325 -25.45 44.59 16.93
N ILE A 326 -26.09 43.52 16.47
CA ILE A 326 -25.69 42.74 15.31
C ILE A 326 -26.52 43.23 14.11
N SER A 327 -25.89 43.78 13.08
CA SER A 327 -26.55 44.32 11.89
C SER A 327 -27.19 43.25 11.01
N ALA A 328 -26.59 42.04 10.94
CA ALA A 328 -27.00 40.93 10.06
C ALA A 328 -27.64 39.76 10.81
N ARG A 329 -28.51 40.05 11.83
CA ARG A 329 -29.06 39.02 12.73
C ARG A 329 -29.78 37.88 12.00
N ALA A 330 -30.57 38.20 10.94
CA ALA A 330 -31.28 37.16 10.19
C ALA A 330 -30.32 36.20 9.45
N ALA A 331 -29.27 36.75 8.84
CA ALA A 331 -28.25 35.95 8.12
C ALA A 331 -27.42 35.07 9.08
N ILE A 332 -27.09 35.56 10.28
CA ILE A 332 -26.41 34.76 11.30
C ILE A 332 -27.35 33.64 11.82
N SER A 333 -28.63 33.90 12.03
CA SER A 333 -29.58 32.86 12.43
C SER A 333 -29.69 31.76 11.37
N GLU A 334 -29.76 32.11 10.11
CA GLU A 334 -29.77 31.15 9.00
C GLU A 334 -28.46 30.33 8.92
N TRP A 335 -27.30 30.96 9.19
CA TRP A 335 -26.01 30.28 9.25
C TRP A 335 -25.94 29.29 10.44
N ILE A 336 -26.47 29.66 11.63
CA ILE A 336 -26.58 28.76 12.79
C ILE A 336 -27.50 27.59 12.46
N GLU A 337 -28.65 27.80 11.81
CA GLU A 337 -29.59 26.73 11.43
C GLU A 337 -28.92 25.73 10.45
N ARG A 338 -27.92 26.16 9.68
CA ARG A 338 -27.12 25.32 8.79
C ARG A 338 -25.97 24.58 9.49
N GLY A 339 -25.81 24.75 10.81
CA GLY A 339 -24.82 24.05 11.64
C GLY A 339 -23.60 24.86 12.06
N GLY A 340 -23.58 26.16 11.79
CA GLY A 340 -22.55 27.09 12.28
C GLY A 340 -22.61 27.26 13.82
N THR A 341 -21.45 27.45 14.44
CA THR A 341 -21.30 27.54 15.91
C THR A 341 -20.81 28.90 16.37
#